data_4fbaab5d31a5db71f36b92e9cb971eee
#
_entry.id   4fbaab5d31a5db71f36b92e9cb971eee
#
_cell.length_a   1.000
_cell.length_b   1.000
_cell.length_c   1.000
_cell.angle_alpha   90.00
_cell.angle_beta   90.00
_cell.angle_gamma   90.00
#
_symmetry.space_group_name_H-M   'P 1'
#
loop_
_entity.id
_entity.type
_entity.pdbx_description
1 polymer ?
#
loop_
_entity_poly.entity_id
_entity_poly.type
_entity_poly.pdbx_seq_one_letter_code
_entity_poly.pdbx_strand_id
1 'polypeptide(L)'
;VKIKLWGTRGSIPAPGPETIRYGGNTSCVGVTLSDGSMLALDAGTGIRCLGLAQPDEPARLHILLTHLHLDHIQGLVFFAPAFRPQTEIVIWGPASPEASLRDRIARYISAPLSPVEVRELPCDVSFRHCPESEWEIGSARIRAASVSHRGPTLGYRIDDGDSSLAYIPDHEPALGADLDQLEEDWISGFALARDASLLIHDGQYTDAEYPNHVGWGHSATSHALSFARRTGADRTVLFHHDPMHSDDELDALGREARDRWIGFGGDPARIELGAERAEYELPARAPSALV
;
A
#
# COMPACT_ATOMS: atom_id res chain seq x y z
N VAL A 1 9.65 11.05 8.23
CA VAL A 1 8.51 10.13 8.03
C VAL A 1 8.99 8.72 8.30
N LYS A 2 8.25 7.98 9.12
CA LYS A 2 8.54 6.56 9.40
C LYS A 2 7.50 5.69 8.75
N ILE A 3 7.94 4.67 8.05
CA ILE A 3 7.09 3.73 7.32
C ILE A 3 7.40 2.32 7.82
N LYS A 4 6.38 1.54 8.14
CA LYS A 4 6.53 0.16 8.59
C LYS A 4 5.58 -0.76 7.86
N LEU A 5 6.09 -1.86 7.33
CA LEU A 5 5.30 -2.89 6.67
C LEU A 5 4.70 -3.84 7.73
N TRP A 6 3.39 -4.02 7.71
CA TRP A 6 2.67 -4.89 8.63
C TRP A 6 2.06 -6.11 7.95
N GLY A 7 1.94 -6.07 6.63
CA GLY A 7 1.50 -7.16 5.78
C GLY A 7 1.92 -6.87 4.35
N THR A 8 2.47 -7.86 3.66
CA THR A 8 3.11 -7.73 2.35
C THR A 8 2.59 -8.73 1.31
N ARG A 9 1.71 -9.68 1.72
CA ARG A 9 1.10 -10.67 0.83
C ARG A 9 -0.08 -10.09 0.08
N GLY A 10 -0.27 -10.58 -1.14
CA GLY A 10 -1.44 -10.33 -1.96
C GLY A 10 -2.52 -11.38 -1.80
N SER A 11 -3.71 -11.07 -2.27
CA SER A 11 -4.86 -11.94 -2.49
C SER A 11 -5.43 -12.63 -1.24
N ILE A 12 -4.61 -13.32 -0.45
CA ILE A 12 -5.03 -14.07 0.75
C ILE A 12 -3.86 -14.19 1.75
N PRO A 13 -4.13 -14.24 3.06
CA PRO A 13 -3.08 -14.52 4.04
C PRO A 13 -2.44 -15.89 3.80
N ALA A 14 -1.12 -15.94 3.87
CA ALA A 14 -0.32 -17.14 3.68
C ALA A 14 0.55 -17.45 4.90
N PRO A 15 -0.03 -17.83 6.06
CA PRO A 15 0.73 -18.17 7.24
C PRO A 15 1.35 -19.57 7.09
N GLY A 16 2.62 -19.72 7.47
CA GLY A 16 3.27 -21.01 7.42
C GLY A 16 4.77 -20.92 7.62
N PRO A 17 5.46 -22.07 7.78
CA PRO A 17 6.91 -22.08 7.94
C PRO A 17 7.66 -21.55 6.72
N GLU A 18 7.04 -21.59 5.53
CA GLU A 18 7.63 -21.19 4.26
C GLU A 18 7.43 -19.70 3.95
N THR A 19 6.77 -18.96 4.84
CA THR A 19 6.46 -17.52 4.67
C THR A 19 6.91 -16.66 5.84
N ILE A 20 7.76 -17.19 6.73
CA ILE A 20 8.14 -16.51 7.98
C ILE A 20 9.04 -15.30 7.74
N ARG A 21 9.93 -15.35 6.72
CA ARG A 21 10.90 -14.28 6.47
C ARG A 21 10.24 -13.03 5.88
N TYR A 22 9.36 -13.21 4.92
CA TYR A 22 8.63 -12.10 4.28
C TYR A 22 7.30 -11.79 4.95
N GLY A 23 6.76 -12.75 5.71
CA GLY A 23 5.49 -12.63 6.40
C GLY A 23 4.32 -13.20 5.60
N GLY A 24 3.22 -13.49 6.30
CA GLY A 24 2.00 -14.09 5.74
C GLY A 24 0.77 -13.19 5.83
N ASN A 25 0.87 -11.96 6.37
CA ASN A 25 -0.25 -11.03 6.44
C ASN A 25 -0.44 -10.29 5.12
N THR A 26 -1.70 -9.98 4.81
CA THR A 26 -2.06 -9.18 3.63
C THR A 26 -1.89 -7.70 3.85
N SER A 27 -1.95 -6.94 2.77
CA SER A 27 -1.57 -5.54 2.59
C SER A 27 -1.92 -4.62 3.76
N CYS A 28 -0.89 -4.13 4.44
CA CYS A 28 -1.01 -3.06 5.43
C CYS A 28 0.34 -2.37 5.64
N VAL A 29 0.38 -1.05 5.46
CA VAL A 29 1.55 -0.22 5.71
C VAL A 29 1.21 0.88 6.69
N GLY A 30 1.94 0.97 7.80
CA GLY A 30 1.82 2.07 8.77
C GLY A 30 2.76 3.22 8.41
N VAL A 31 2.26 4.44 8.42
CA VAL A 31 3.04 5.67 8.18
C VAL A 31 2.88 6.59 9.35
N THR A 32 3.98 6.96 9.99
CA THR A 32 4.02 8.02 11.01
C THR A 32 4.60 9.27 10.37
N LEU A 33 3.79 10.32 10.33
CA LEU A 33 4.16 11.62 9.77
C LEU A 33 5.10 12.39 10.67
N SER A 34 5.66 13.47 10.16
CA SER A 34 6.60 14.31 10.92
C SER A 34 5.99 14.99 12.14
N ASP A 35 4.68 15.24 12.15
CA ASP A 35 3.91 15.77 13.27
C ASP A 35 3.42 14.69 14.26
N GLY A 36 3.71 13.42 14.01
CA GLY A 36 3.27 12.28 14.80
C GLY A 36 1.92 11.68 14.38
N SER A 37 1.23 12.26 13.41
CA SER A 37 -0.02 11.69 12.88
C SER A 37 0.22 10.31 12.27
N MET A 38 -0.73 9.39 12.48
CA MET A 38 -0.64 8.01 12.04
C MET A 38 -1.61 7.72 10.89
N LEU A 39 -1.07 7.16 9.81
CA LEU A 39 -1.84 6.63 8.68
C LEU A 39 -1.64 5.11 8.61
N ALA A 40 -2.70 4.39 8.27
CA ALA A 40 -2.64 3.02 7.78
C ALA A 40 -2.99 3.04 6.29
N LEU A 41 -2.13 2.49 5.45
CA LEU A 41 -2.40 2.26 4.03
C LEU A 41 -2.84 0.82 3.88
N ASP A 42 -4.09 0.64 3.48
CA ASP A 42 -4.85 -0.60 3.51
C ASP A 42 -5.02 -1.26 4.89
N ALA A 43 -5.99 -2.12 4.96
CA ALA A 43 -6.45 -2.77 6.19
C ALA A 43 -6.60 -4.30 6.02
N GLY A 44 -5.64 -4.92 5.31
CA GLY A 44 -5.49 -6.36 5.27
C GLY A 44 -5.20 -6.94 6.66
N THR A 45 -4.85 -8.21 6.75
CA THR A 45 -4.64 -8.85 8.06
C THR A 45 -3.50 -8.23 8.87
N GLY A 46 -2.54 -7.56 8.20
CA GLY A 46 -1.46 -6.82 8.84
C GLY A 46 -1.93 -5.69 9.77
N ILE A 47 -3.12 -5.10 9.54
CA ILE A 47 -3.64 -4.02 10.39
C ILE A 47 -3.89 -4.46 11.83
N ARG A 48 -4.15 -5.76 12.05
CA ARG A 48 -4.25 -6.31 13.40
C ARG A 48 -2.95 -6.08 14.19
N CYS A 49 -1.80 -6.36 13.56
CA CYS A 49 -0.49 -6.17 14.20
C CYS A 49 -0.18 -4.67 14.41
N LEU A 50 -0.52 -3.82 13.44
CA LEU A 50 -0.43 -2.37 13.57
C LEU A 50 -1.27 -1.88 14.76
N GLY A 51 -2.52 -2.36 14.87
CA GLY A 51 -3.43 -1.97 15.94
C GLY A 51 -2.95 -2.37 17.34
N LEU A 52 -2.32 -3.55 17.48
CA LEU A 52 -1.73 -4.00 18.74
C LEU A 52 -0.48 -3.20 19.14
N ALA A 53 0.20 -2.59 18.18
CA ALA A 53 1.36 -1.74 18.42
C ALA A 53 0.95 -0.28 18.80
N GLN A 54 -0.33 0.10 18.65
CA GLN A 54 -0.80 1.42 19.06
C GLN A 54 -0.94 1.53 20.58
N PRO A 55 -0.50 2.64 21.18
CA PRO A 55 -0.70 2.88 22.59
C PRO A 55 -2.19 2.90 22.94
N ASP A 56 -2.51 2.60 24.21
CA ASP A 56 -3.88 2.64 24.73
C ASP A 56 -4.25 4.04 25.22
N GLU A 57 -4.16 5.00 24.32
CA GLU A 57 -4.43 6.42 24.56
C GLU A 57 -5.45 6.93 23.52
N PRO A 58 -6.14 8.04 23.80
CA PRO A 58 -6.99 8.70 22.80
C PRO A 58 -6.19 8.98 21.55
N ALA A 59 -6.70 8.52 20.40
CA ALA A 59 -5.99 8.65 19.13
C ALA A 59 -6.95 9.03 18.00
N ARG A 60 -6.42 9.77 17.03
CA ARG A 60 -7.05 9.94 15.73
C ARG A 60 -6.23 9.21 14.69
N LEU A 61 -6.85 8.24 14.01
CA LEU A 61 -6.20 7.36 13.06
C LEU A 61 -6.87 7.51 11.69
N HIS A 62 -6.06 7.52 10.64
CA HIS A 62 -6.54 7.56 9.28
C HIS A 62 -6.21 6.25 8.58
N ILE A 63 -7.21 5.62 7.94
CA ILE A 63 -7.04 4.43 7.11
C ILE A 63 -7.33 4.83 5.67
N LEU A 64 -6.35 4.68 4.79
CA LEU A 64 -6.46 4.99 3.37
C LEU A 64 -6.54 3.68 2.60
N LEU A 65 -7.73 3.32 2.15
CA LEU A 65 -7.98 2.09 1.39
C LEU A 65 -7.75 2.34 -0.09
N THR A 66 -6.88 1.53 -0.71
CA THR A 66 -6.68 1.59 -2.16
C THR A 66 -7.92 1.10 -2.89
N HIS A 67 -8.50 0.01 -2.45
CA HIS A 67 -9.73 -0.58 -2.95
C HIS A 67 -10.36 -1.53 -1.92
N LEU A 68 -11.41 -2.27 -2.30
CA LEU A 68 -12.19 -3.07 -1.36
C LEU A 68 -12.11 -4.58 -1.61
N HIS A 69 -11.04 -5.09 -2.23
CA HIS A 69 -10.79 -6.53 -2.21
C HIS A 69 -10.52 -7.00 -0.77
N LEU A 70 -10.83 -8.26 -0.48
CA LEU A 70 -10.82 -8.75 0.90
C LEU A 70 -9.45 -8.64 1.57
N ASP A 71 -8.39 -8.88 0.84
CA ASP A 71 -7.01 -8.80 1.34
C ASP A 71 -6.57 -7.37 1.72
N HIS A 72 -7.34 -6.34 1.35
CA HIS A 72 -7.14 -4.94 1.74
C HIS A 72 -8.09 -4.46 2.85
N ILE A 73 -9.13 -5.22 3.21
CA ILE A 73 -10.12 -4.79 4.21
C ILE A 73 -10.38 -5.82 5.32
N GLN A 74 -9.97 -7.08 5.15
CA GLN A 74 -10.37 -8.17 6.05
C GLN A 74 -9.87 -8.01 7.49
N GLY A 75 -8.84 -7.23 7.73
CA GLY A 75 -8.32 -6.96 9.07
C GLY A 75 -9.10 -5.91 9.86
N LEU A 76 -10.00 -5.13 9.24
CA LEU A 76 -10.74 -4.05 9.89
C LEU A 76 -11.48 -4.51 11.15
N VAL A 77 -12.09 -5.70 11.13
CA VAL A 77 -12.83 -6.27 12.28
C VAL A 77 -11.92 -6.73 13.43
N PHE A 78 -10.61 -6.73 13.22
CA PHE A 78 -9.61 -7.11 14.22
C PHE A 78 -8.64 -5.96 14.56
N PHE A 79 -8.98 -4.74 14.13
CA PHE A 79 -8.20 -3.54 14.42
C PHE A 79 -8.51 -3.06 15.85
N ALA A 80 -7.62 -3.36 16.81
CA ALA A 80 -7.85 -3.11 18.24
C ALA A 80 -8.29 -1.67 18.56
N PRO A 81 -7.76 -0.59 17.93
CA PRO A 81 -8.23 0.77 18.16
C PRO A 81 -9.72 1.00 17.86
N ALA A 82 -10.32 0.22 16.95
CA ALA A 82 -11.75 0.34 16.62
C ALA A 82 -12.67 -0.09 17.80
N PHE A 83 -12.13 -0.80 18.78
CA PHE A 83 -12.85 -1.23 19.97
C PHE A 83 -12.57 -0.35 21.21
N ARG A 84 -11.95 0.81 21.02
CA ARG A 84 -11.65 1.79 22.07
C ARG A 84 -12.56 3.01 21.90
N PRO A 85 -13.46 3.33 22.88
CA PRO A 85 -14.41 4.44 22.74
C PRO A 85 -13.79 5.82 22.54
N GLN A 86 -12.54 6.01 22.97
CA GLN A 86 -11.81 7.27 22.86
C GLN A 86 -11.07 7.44 21.50
N THR A 87 -11.17 6.47 20.61
CA THR A 87 -10.49 6.53 19.30
C THR A 87 -11.41 7.15 18.25
N GLU A 88 -10.88 8.05 17.44
CA GLU A 88 -11.49 8.53 16.20
C GLU A 88 -10.81 7.82 15.01
N ILE A 89 -11.60 7.20 14.13
CA ILE A 89 -11.08 6.54 12.91
C ILE A 89 -11.73 7.17 11.70
N VAL A 90 -10.90 7.68 10.79
CA VAL A 90 -11.35 8.20 9.49
C VAL A 90 -10.91 7.24 8.40
N ILE A 91 -11.87 6.56 7.77
CA ILE A 91 -11.61 5.63 6.66
C ILE A 91 -11.84 6.35 5.34
N TRP A 92 -10.79 6.43 4.54
CA TRP A 92 -10.80 6.99 3.20
C TRP A 92 -10.79 5.85 2.16
N GLY A 93 -11.40 6.07 1.01
CA GLY A 93 -11.36 5.06 -0.05
C GLY A 93 -11.98 5.55 -1.36
N PRO A 94 -11.98 4.71 -2.40
CA PRO A 94 -12.45 5.09 -3.72
C PRO A 94 -13.94 5.43 -3.71
N ALA A 95 -14.31 6.44 -4.48
CA ALA A 95 -15.71 6.77 -4.75
C ALA A 95 -16.38 5.65 -5.55
N SER A 96 -17.70 5.55 -5.44
CA SER A 96 -18.52 4.69 -6.28
C SER A 96 -19.88 5.34 -6.50
N PRO A 97 -20.44 5.27 -7.71
CA PRO A 97 -21.78 5.76 -7.98
C PRO A 97 -22.88 4.87 -7.40
N GLU A 98 -22.56 3.62 -7.04
CA GLU A 98 -23.55 2.62 -6.61
C GLU A 98 -23.91 2.71 -5.13
N ALA A 99 -22.90 2.96 -4.26
CA ALA A 99 -23.10 2.98 -2.82
C ALA A 99 -22.02 3.77 -2.11
N SER A 100 -22.33 4.28 -0.90
CA SER A 100 -21.34 4.96 -0.06
C SER A 100 -20.21 3.99 0.35
N LEU A 101 -19.04 4.55 0.69
CA LEU A 101 -17.93 3.74 1.21
C LEU A 101 -18.35 2.94 2.44
N ARG A 102 -19.12 3.58 3.34
CA ARG A 102 -19.68 2.93 4.53
C ARG A 102 -20.52 1.72 4.18
N ASP A 103 -21.45 1.84 3.23
CA ASP A 103 -22.36 0.75 2.88
C ASP A 103 -21.61 -0.40 2.19
N ARG A 104 -20.60 -0.09 1.39
CA ARG A 104 -19.75 -1.12 0.76
C ARG A 104 -18.92 -1.89 1.79
N ILE A 105 -18.32 -1.22 2.76
CA ILE A 105 -17.58 -1.86 3.85
C ILE A 105 -18.52 -2.62 4.79
N ALA A 106 -19.73 -2.10 5.05
CA ALA A 106 -20.72 -2.75 5.90
C ALA A 106 -21.20 -4.10 5.32
N ARG A 107 -21.07 -4.34 4.01
CA ARG A 107 -21.34 -5.68 3.43
C ARG A 107 -20.42 -6.75 3.99
N TYR A 108 -19.18 -6.39 4.25
CA TYR A 108 -18.19 -7.27 4.86
C TYR A 108 -18.35 -7.30 6.39
N ILE A 109 -18.48 -6.12 7.03
CA ILE A 109 -18.65 -5.99 8.48
C ILE A 109 -20.12 -6.07 8.85
N SER A 110 -20.73 -7.25 8.65
CA SER A 110 -22.13 -7.56 8.99
C SER A 110 -22.36 -9.07 9.02
N ALA A 111 -23.42 -9.48 9.70
CA ALA A 111 -23.84 -10.89 9.69
C ALA A 111 -24.20 -11.37 8.26
N PRO A 112 -23.87 -12.62 7.87
CA PRO A 112 -23.21 -13.64 8.68
C PRO A 112 -21.67 -13.60 8.63
N LEU A 113 -21.06 -12.63 7.93
CA LEU A 113 -19.60 -12.58 7.67
C LEU A 113 -18.82 -12.03 8.87
N SER A 114 -19.44 -11.17 9.68
CA SER A 114 -18.83 -10.57 10.86
C SER A 114 -19.76 -10.71 12.07
N PRO A 115 -19.20 -10.97 13.28
CA PRO A 115 -19.99 -11.01 14.50
C PRO A 115 -20.40 -9.64 15.02
N VAL A 116 -19.80 -8.57 14.48
CA VAL A 116 -20.10 -7.18 14.80
C VAL A 116 -20.51 -6.43 13.54
N GLU A 117 -21.30 -5.38 13.70
CA GLU A 117 -21.63 -4.45 12.63
C GLU A 117 -20.86 -3.14 12.80
N VAL A 118 -20.69 -2.37 11.71
CA VAL A 118 -20.03 -1.06 11.75
C VAL A 118 -20.62 -0.13 12.82
N ARG A 119 -21.96 -0.17 13.02
CA ARG A 119 -22.67 0.65 14.00
C ARG A 119 -22.43 0.22 15.46
N GLU A 120 -21.88 -0.96 15.69
CA GLU A 120 -21.60 -1.52 17.01
C GLU A 120 -20.16 -1.26 17.47
N LEU A 121 -19.32 -0.70 16.57
CA LEU A 121 -17.99 -0.28 16.94
C LEU A 121 -18.06 0.86 17.96
N PRO A 122 -17.41 0.75 19.11
CA PRO A 122 -17.49 1.78 20.15
C PRO A 122 -16.70 3.06 19.83
N CYS A 123 -15.78 3.03 18.86
CA CYS A 123 -15.03 4.19 18.40
C CYS A 123 -15.89 5.15 17.56
N ASP A 124 -15.45 6.39 17.43
CA ASP A 124 -16.03 7.31 16.45
C ASP A 124 -15.43 6.99 15.06
N VAL A 125 -16.21 6.35 14.19
CA VAL A 125 -15.78 5.97 12.85
C VAL A 125 -16.52 6.79 11.79
N SER A 126 -15.74 7.43 10.90
CA SER A 126 -16.24 8.17 9.76
C SER A 126 -15.68 7.62 8.44
N PHE A 127 -16.47 7.71 7.36
CA PHE A 127 -16.13 7.20 6.04
C PHE A 127 -16.12 8.36 5.04
N ARG A 128 -15.06 8.47 4.26
CA ARG A 128 -14.87 9.55 3.30
C ARG A 128 -14.40 9.00 1.95
N HIS A 129 -14.94 9.55 0.88
CA HIS A 129 -14.35 9.36 -0.45
C HIS A 129 -13.08 10.21 -0.57
N CYS A 130 -12.05 9.66 -1.21
CA CYS A 130 -10.87 10.44 -1.53
C CYS A 130 -11.26 11.57 -2.48
N PRO A 131 -10.84 12.82 -2.20
CA PRO A 131 -11.07 13.94 -3.11
C PRO A 131 -10.33 13.71 -4.44
N GLU A 132 -10.83 14.33 -5.52
CA GLU A 132 -10.11 14.41 -6.80
C GLU A 132 -8.92 15.38 -6.73
N SER A 133 -8.95 16.33 -5.78
CA SER A 133 -7.86 17.25 -5.47
C SER A 133 -7.01 16.76 -4.32
N GLU A 134 -5.85 17.36 -4.13
CA GLU A 134 -5.01 17.13 -2.96
C GLU A 134 -5.74 17.55 -1.66
N TRP A 135 -5.47 16.84 -0.57
CA TRP A 135 -5.96 17.19 0.77
C TRP A 135 -4.87 16.95 1.81
N GLU A 136 -5.09 17.43 3.01
CA GLU A 136 -4.13 17.36 4.10
C GLU A 136 -4.58 16.37 5.19
N ILE A 137 -3.64 15.64 5.73
CA ILE A 137 -3.77 14.86 6.96
C ILE A 137 -2.51 15.15 7.80
N GLY A 138 -2.69 15.76 8.97
CA GLY A 138 -1.54 16.18 9.76
C GLY A 138 -0.62 17.10 8.97
N SER A 139 0.67 16.80 9.00
CA SER A 139 1.70 17.54 8.25
C SER A 139 1.79 17.16 6.77
N ALA A 140 1.10 16.12 6.35
CA ALA A 140 1.25 15.60 4.99
C ALA A 140 0.15 16.11 4.04
N ARG A 141 0.58 16.33 2.79
CA ARG A 141 -0.30 16.50 1.64
C ARG A 141 -0.49 15.16 0.94
N ILE A 142 -1.73 14.77 0.76
CA ILE A 142 -2.12 13.49 0.18
C ILE A 142 -2.69 13.70 -1.22
N ARG A 143 -2.30 12.87 -2.16
CA ARG A 143 -2.92 12.72 -3.49
C ARG A 143 -3.36 11.30 -3.70
N ALA A 144 -4.54 11.12 -4.29
CA ALA A 144 -5.01 9.81 -4.76
C ALA A 144 -5.35 9.92 -6.25
N ALA A 145 -5.05 8.87 -6.99
CA ALA A 145 -5.45 8.76 -8.39
C ALA A 145 -5.83 7.31 -8.71
N SER A 146 -6.73 7.14 -9.66
CA SER A 146 -7.09 5.81 -10.16
C SER A 146 -5.89 5.15 -10.83
N VAL A 147 -5.71 3.87 -10.54
CA VAL A 147 -4.66 3.03 -11.13
C VAL A 147 -5.27 1.81 -11.81
N SER A 148 -4.51 1.23 -12.74
CA SER A 148 -4.95 0.08 -13.53
C SER A 148 -4.96 -1.17 -12.68
N HIS A 149 -6.13 -1.56 -12.23
CA HIS A 149 -6.46 -2.78 -11.52
C HIS A 149 -7.95 -3.11 -11.70
N ARG A 150 -8.41 -4.27 -11.22
CA ARG A 150 -9.83 -4.66 -11.31
C ARG A 150 -10.69 -3.90 -10.30
N GLY A 151 -11.70 -3.18 -10.79
CA GLY A 151 -12.58 -2.35 -9.98
C GLY A 151 -12.01 -0.95 -9.67
N PRO A 152 -12.75 -0.12 -8.93
CA PRO A 152 -12.28 1.20 -8.52
C PRO A 152 -11.09 1.09 -7.55
N THR A 153 -9.89 1.35 -8.06
CA THR A 153 -8.64 1.22 -7.30
C THR A 153 -7.85 2.51 -7.35
N LEU A 154 -7.30 2.91 -6.22
CA LEU A 154 -6.49 4.11 -6.04
C LEU A 154 -5.04 3.74 -5.72
N GLY A 155 -4.10 4.50 -6.26
CA GLY A 155 -2.78 4.66 -5.68
C GLY A 155 -2.75 5.94 -4.84
N TYR A 156 -1.82 6.03 -3.89
CA TYR A 156 -1.62 7.20 -3.04
C TYR A 156 -0.22 7.75 -3.18
N ARG A 157 -0.12 9.08 -3.14
CA ARG A 157 1.12 9.80 -2.87
C ARG A 157 0.96 10.60 -1.59
N ILE A 158 1.94 10.51 -0.71
CA ILE A 158 2.00 11.18 0.59
C ILE A 158 3.28 12.02 0.60
N ASP A 159 3.13 13.34 0.54
CA ASP A 159 4.24 14.29 0.59
C ASP A 159 4.26 14.94 1.99
N ASP A 160 5.33 14.74 2.75
CA ASP A 160 5.53 15.32 4.09
C ASP A 160 6.91 15.98 4.18
N GLY A 161 6.94 17.28 4.09
CA GLY A 161 8.17 18.06 3.92
C GLY A 161 8.84 17.75 2.57
N ASP A 162 10.12 17.34 2.62
CA ASP A 162 10.89 16.96 1.43
C ASP A 162 10.81 15.45 1.11
N SER A 163 10.06 14.70 1.92
CA SER A 163 9.87 13.26 1.75
C SER A 163 8.59 12.95 0.99
N SER A 164 8.64 11.95 0.14
CA SER A 164 7.47 11.47 -0.58
C SER A 164 7.40 9.95 -0.60
N LEU A 165 6.23 9.42 -0.26
CA LEU A 165 5.88 8.00 -0.39
C LEU A 165 4.85 7.85 -1.50
N ALA A 166 5.11 6.97 -2.46
CA ALA A 166 4.09 6.47 -3.38
C ALA A 166 3.72 5.02 -2.98
N TYR A 167 2.43 4.76 -2.82
CA TYR A 167 1.88 3.45 -2.46
C TYR A 167 0.90 2.99 -3.52
N ILE A 168 1.30 2.00 -4.32
CA ILE A 168 0.53 1.44 -5.44
C ILE A 168 0.66 -0.09 -5.37
N PRO A 169 -0.02 -0.75 -4.41
CA PRO A 169 0.20 -2.16 -4.11
C PRO A 169 -0.39 -3.11 -5.12
N ASP A 170 -1.46 -2.72 -5.82
CA ASP A 170 -2.18 -3.50 -6.81
C ASP A 170 -2.20 -2.71 -8.11
N HIS A 171 -1.39 -3.15 -9.08
CA HIS A 171 -1.17 -2.33 -10.26
C HIS A 171 -0.63 -3.10 -11.47
N GLU A 172 -1.26 -2.91 -12.59
CA GLU A 172 -0.81 -3.39 -13.90
C GLU A 172 -0.61 -2.17 -14.82
N PRO A 173 0.55 -1.50 -14.79
CA PRO A 173 0.74 -0.13 -15.31
C PRO A 173 0.47 0.04 -16.80
N ALA A 174 0.66 -1.01 -17.59
CA ALA A 174 0.58 -0.94 -19.05
C ALA A 174 -0.23 -2.08 -19.69
N LEU A 175 -0.94 -2.89 -18.88
CA LEU A 175 -1.78 -4.01 -19.35
C LEU A 175 -1.05 -4.92 -20.36
N GLY A 176 0.19 -5.30 -20.06
CA GLY A 176 1.02 -6.16 -20.87
C GLY A 176 1.79 -5.47 -22.00
N ALA A 177 1.62 -4.17 -22.21
CA ALA A 177 2.43 -3.42 -23.16
C ALA A 177 3.83 -3.14 -22.61
N ASP A 178 4.79 -2.90 -23.51
CA ASP A 178 6.14 -2.48 -23.14
C ASP A 178 6.12 -1.04 -22.61
N LEU A 179 6.39 -0.90 -21.33
CA LEU A 179 6.43 0.41 -20.64
C LEU A 179 7.41 1.39 -21.30
N ASP A 180 8.51 0.89 -21.87
CA ASP A 180 9.53 1.75 -22.46
C ASP A 180 9.09 2.39 -23.79
N GLN A 181 8.01 1.87 -24.39
CA GLN A 181 7.43 2.39 -25.64
C GLN A 181 6.25 3.34 -25.40
N LEU A 182 5.82 3.52 -24.14
CA LEU A 182 4.67 4.36 -23.82
C LEU A 182 5.11 5.77 -23.39
N GLU A 183 4.32 6.78 -23.77
CA GLU A 183 4.43 8.11 -23.16
C GLU A 183 3.96 8.07 -21.69
N GLU A 184 4.49 8.92 -20.86
CA GLU A 184 4.23 8.95 -19.40
C GLU A 184 2.74 9.03 -19.05
N ASP A 185 1.97 9.82 -19.83
CA ASP A 185 0.53 10.01 -19.64
C ASP A 185 -0.31 8.74 -19.91
N TRP A 186 0.28 7.75 -20.60
CA TRP A 186 -0.37 6.47 -20.86
C TRP A 186 0.01 5.38 -19.84
N ILE A 187 0.92 5.69 -18.92
CA ILE A 187 1.32 4.77 -17.87
C ILE A 187 0.50 5.06 -16.62
N SER A 188 -0.36 4.13 -16.26
CA SER A 188 -1.16 4.23 -15.05
C SER A 188 -0.29 4.51 -13.82
N GLY A 189 -0.73 5.36 -12.91
CA GLY A 189 -0.03 5.63 -11.65
C GLY A 189 1.27 6.44 -11.75
N PHE A 190 1.74 6.78 -12.98
CA PHE A 190 3.05 7.43 -13.20
C PHE A 190 3.21 8.72 -12.40
N ALA A 191 2.20 9.60 -12.45
CA ALA A 191 2.24 10.90 -11.77
C ALA A 191 2.32 10.79 -10.22
N LEU A 192 1.80 9.70 -9.64
CA LEU A 192 1.91 9.44 -8.19
C LEU A 192 3.34 9.03 -7.81
N ALA A 193 3.97 8.20 -8.63
CA ALA A 193 5.28 7.63 -8.35
C ALA A 193 6.46 8.49 -8.79
N ARG A 194 6.21 9.53 -9.63
CA ARG A 194 7.28 10.39 -10.16
C ARG A 194 8.14 10.97 -9.04
N ASP A 195 9.45 10.70 -9.11
CA ASP A 195 10.49 11.19 -8.19
C ASP A 195 10.14 10.92 -6.71
N ALA A 196 9.43 9.82 -6.40
CA ALA A 196 9.12 9.48 -5.04
C ALA A 196 10.38 9.06 -4.26
N SER A 197 10.52 9.52 -3.01
CA SER A 197 11.61 9.08 -2.13
C SER A 197 11.53 7.58 -1.82
N LEU A 198 10.29 7.07 -1.72
CA LEU A 198 10.00 5.64 -1.61
C LEU A 198 8.79 5.29 -2.46
N LEU A 199 8.93 4.28 -3.29
CA LEU A 199 7.84 3.65 -4.03
C LEU A 199 7.60 2.26 -3.45
N ILE A 200 6.38 1.99 -2.95
CA ILE A 200 5.89 0.66 -2.61
C ILE A 200 4.97 0.24 -3.75
N HIS A 201 5.35 -0.78 -4.50
CA HIS A 201 4.70 -1.12 -5.77
C HIS A 201 4.46 -2.62 -5.88
N ASP A 202 3.39 -2.97 -6.58
CA ASP A 202 3.04 -4.34 -6.97
C ASP A 202 4.23 -5.05 -7.65
N GLY A 203 4.48 -6.25 -7.22
CA GLY A 203 5.49 -7.16 -7.76
C GLY A 203 5.04 -8.61 -7.62
N GLN A 204 3.73 -8.87 -7.79
CA GLN A 204 3.11 -10.15 -7.44
C GLN A 204 3.68 -11.31 -8.26
N TYR A 205 3.81 -11.14 -9.59
CA TYR A 205 4.15 -12.21 -10.50
C TYR A 205 5.62 -12.23 -10.89
N THR A 206 6.13 -13.44 -11.14
CA THR A 206 7.34 -13.62 -11.93
C THR A 206 7.07 -13.30 -13.41
N ASP A 207 8.13 -13.04 -14.18
CA ASP A 207 8.01 -12.85 -15.64
C ASP A 207 7.48 -14.10 -16.36
N ALA A 208 7.66 -15.29 -15.79
CA ALA A 208 7.16 -16.54 -16.32
C ALA A 208 5.66 -16.76 -16.08
N GLU A 209 5.14 -16.26 -14.96
CA GLU A 209 3.72 -16.36 -14.59
C GLU A 209 2.86 -15.34 -15.31
N TYR A 210 3.38 -14.12 -15.46
CA TYR A 210 2.62 -12.96 -15.92
C TYR A 210 1.88 -13.16 -17.26
N PRO A 211 2.43 -13.85 -18.29
CA PRO A 211 1.70 -14.05 -19.54
C PRO A 211 0.32 -14.72 -19.39
N ASN A 212 0.12 -15.50 -18.33
CA ASN A 212 -1.16 -16.13 -18.03
C ASN A 212 -2.08 -15.23 -17.17
N HIS A 213 -1.58 -14.07 -16.71
CA HIS A 213 -2.27 -13.18 -15.79
C HIS A 213 -2.44 -11.75 -16.30
N VAL A 214 -2.18 -11.52 -17.60
CA VAL A 214 -2.42 -10.21 -18.23
C VAL A 214 -3.89 -9.81 -18.06
N GLY A 215 -4.14 -8.58 -17.58
CA GLY A 215 -5.48 -8.09 -17.28
C GLY A 215 -6.02 -8.53 -15.91
N TRP A 216 -5.20 -9.15 -15.07
CA TRP A 216 -5.57 -9.48 -13.69
C TRP A 216 -5.35 -8.29 -12.73
N GLY A 217 -4.58 -7.29 -13.19
CA GLY A 217 -4.37 -6.05 -12.46
C GLY A 217 -3.13 -6.05 -11.57
N HIS A 218 -2.16 -6.93 -11.86
CA HIS A 218 -0.91 -7.04 -11.11
C HIS A 218 0.31 -7.04 -12.04
N SER A 219 1.46 -6.68 -11.47
CA SER A 219 2.72 -6.54 -12.19
C SER A 219 3.56 -7.81 -12.16
N ALA A 220 4.26 -8.07 -13.28
CA ALA A 220 5.47 -8.85 -13.23
C ALA A 220 6.62 -8.06 -12.58
N THR A 221 7.60 -8.76 -12.03
CA THR A 221 8.82 -8.13 -11.47
C THR A 221 9.49 -7.19 -12.47
N SER A 222 9.62 -7.60 -13.75
CA SER A 222 10.22 -6.76 -14.80
C SER A 222 9.41 -5.47 -15.05
N HIS A 223 8.09 -5.54 -15.04
CA HIS A 223 7.22 -4.38 -15.22
C HIS A 223 7.35 -3.41 -14.04
N ALA A 224 7.36 -3.94 -12.81
CA ALA A 224 7.55 -3.13 -11.60
C ALA A 224 8.90 -2.38 -11.63
N LEU A 225 9.98 -3.05 -12.06
CA LEU A 225 11.30 -2.43 -12.18
C LEU A 225 11.38 -1.38 -13.30
N SER A 226 10.76 -1.66 -14.46
CA SER A 226 10.67 -0.68 -15.56
C SER A 226 9.85 0.55 -15.13
N PHE A 227 8.75 0.33 -14.41
CA PHE A 227 7.95 1.42 -13.84
C PHE A 227 8.76 2.26 -12.85
N ALA A 228 9.45 1.62 -11.89
CA ALA A 228 10.29 2.30 -10.91
C ALA A 228 11.40 3.13 -11.58
N ARG A 229 12.07 2.56 -12.59
CA ARG A 229 13.12 3.26 -13.35
C ARG A 229 12.56 4.47 -14.09
N ARG A 230 11.43 4.32 -14.76
CA ARG A 230 10.80 5.38 -15.56
C ARG A 230 10.26 6.52 -14.71
N THR A 231 9.71 6.20 -13.54
CA THR A 231 9.20 7.22 -12.61
C THR A 231 10.31 7.95 -11.85
N GLY A 232 11.55 7.46 -11.88
CA GLY A 232 12.67 8.08 -11.16
C GLY A 232 12.59 7.91 -9.64
N ALA A 233 11.81 6.94 -9.15
CA ALA A 233 11.72 6.67 -7.72
C ALA A 233 13.10 6.37 -7.12
N ASP A 234 13.43 7.01 -5.98
CA ASP A 234 14.75 6.90 -5.37
C ASP A 234 14.99 5.51 -4.77
N ARG A 235 13.99 4.95 -4.10
CA ARG A 235 13.98 3.58 -3.56
C ARG A 235 12.66 2.90 -3.90
N THR A 236 12.72 1.61 -4.22
CA THR A 236 11.52 0.83 -4.54
C THR A 236 11.46 -0.45 -3.73
N VAL A 237 10.29 -0.70 -3.17
CA VAL A 237 9.93 -1.92 -2.45
C VAL A 237 8.89 -2.67 -3.28
N LEU A 238 9.25 -3.85 -3.78
CA LEU A 238 8.31 -4.76 -4.40
C LEU A 238 7.42 -5.38 -3.33
N PHE A 239 6.13 -5.32 -3.55
CA PHE A 239 5.10 -5.58 -2.56
C PHE A 239 4.03 -6.52 -3.13
N HIS A 240 3.03 -6.90 -2.34
CA HIS A 240 1.89 -7.71 -2.74
C HIS A 240 2.30 -9.09 -3.27
N HIS A 241 3.22 -9.77 -2.55
CA HIS A 241 3.76 -11.05 -2.97
C HIS A 241 2.67 -12.11 -3.15
N ASP A 242 2.77 -12.90 -4.23
CA ASP A 242 1.84 -14.01 -4.46
C ASP A 242 1.81 -14.95 -3.25
N PRO A 243 0.63 -15.34 -2.76
CA PRO A 243 0.52 -16.22 -1.60
C PRO A 243 1.12 -17.61 -1.80
N MET A 244 1.33 -18.02 -3.04
CA MET A 244 1.95 -19.31 -3.38
C MET A 244 3.48 -19.25 -3.38
N HIS A 245 4.10 -18.07 -3.40
CA HIS A 245 5.55 -17.93 -3.36
C HIS A 245 6.08 -18.16 -1.95
N SER A 246 6.96 -19.13 -1.82
CA SER A 246 7.74 -19.37 -0.58
C SER A 246 8.78 -18.27 -0.37
N ASP A 247 9.31 -18.20 0.84
CA ASP A 247 10.43 -17.32 1.19
C ASP A 247 11.67 -17.54 0.32
N ASP A 248 11.95 -18.78 -0.09
CA ASP A 248 13.09 -19.12 -0.94
C ASP A 248 12.90 -18.64 -2.38
N GLU A 249 11.66 -18.71 -2.89
CA GLU A 249 11.29 -18.14 -4.20
C GLU A 249 11.37 -16.62 -4.17
N LEU A 250 10.89 -15.97 -3.09
CA LEU A 250 11.03 -14.52 -2.93
C LEU A 250 12.50 -14.09 -2.81
N ASP A 251 13.36 -14.85 -2.12
CA ASP A 251 14.80 -14.59 -2.10
C ASP A 251 15.41 -14.65 -3.50
N ALA A 252 14.97 -15.61 -4.33
CA ALA A 252 15.42 -15.73 -5.72
C ALA A 252 14.95 -14.54 -6.56
N LEU A 253 13.67 -14.16 -6.45
CA LEU A 253 13.11 -12.96 -7.09
C LEU A 253 13.84 -11.68 -6.68
N GLY A 254 14.17 -11.54 -5.40
CA GLY A 254 14.92 -10.39 -4.90
C GLY A 254 16.35 -10.31 -5.46
N ARG A 255 17.01 -11.44 -5.69
CA ARG A 255 18.31 -11.47 -6.38
C ARG A 255 18.15 -11.06 -7.85
N GLU A 256 17.20 -11.65 -8.55
CA GLU A 256 16.92 -11.33 -9.95
C GLU A 256 16.56 -9.85 -10.14
N ALA A 257 15.70 -9.31 -9.27
CA ALA A 257 15.33 -7.90 -9.31
C ALA A 257 16.54 -6.98 -9.16
N ARG A 258 17.45 -7.27 -8.23
CA ARG A 258 18.69 -6.50 -8.04
C ARG A 258 19.64 -6.61 -9.23
N ASP A 259 19.81 -7.83 -9.78
CA ASP A 259 20.68 -8.05 -10.94
C ASP A 259 20.17 -7.28 -12.17
N ARG A 260 18.85 -7.30 -12.39
CA ARG A 260 18.19 -6.53 -13.46
C ARG A 260 18.34 -5.02 -13.24
N TRP A 261 18.23 -4.56 -12.00
CA TRP A 261 18.40 -3.15 -11.65
C TRP A 261 19.85 -2.68 -11.91
N ILE A 262 20.84 -3.51 -11.60
CA ILE A 262 22.24 -3.28 -11.98
C ILE A 262 22.35 -3.17 -13.52
N GLY A 263 21.66 -4.01 -14.26
CA GLY A 263 21.59 -3.96 -15.72
C GLY A 263 21.06 -2.63 -16.27
N PHE A 264 20.18 -1.95 -15.52
CA PHE A 264 19.73 -0.59 -15.84
C PHE A 264 20.74 0.51 -15.41
N GLY A 265 21.85 0.17 -14.80
CA GLY A 265 22.85 1.11 -14.24
C GLY A 265 22.47 1.62 -12.85
N GLY A 266 21.48 1.02 -12.20
CA GLY A 266 21.01 1.42 -10.87
C GLY A 266 21.81 0.79 -9.73
N ASP A 267 21.72 1.42 -8.54
CA ASP A 267 22.27 0.89 -7.31
C ASP A 267 21.34 -0.23 -6.76
N PRO A 268 21.81 -1.48 -6.64
CA PRO A 268 21.01 -2.60 -6.15
C PRO A 268 20.46 -2.42 -4.72
N ALA A 269 21.05 -1.54 -3.91
CA ALA A 269 20.55 -1.22 -2.58
C ALA A 269 19.23 -0.42 -2.59
N ARG A 270 18.82 0.06 -3.77
CA ARG A 270 17.57 0.82 -3.95
C ARG A 270 16.37 -0.04 -4.32
N ILE A 271 16.57 -1.35 -4.53
CA ILE A 271 15.51 -2.31 -4.87
C ILE A 271 15.49 -3.42 -3.84
N GLU A 272 14.34 -3.66 -3.26
CA GLU A 272 14.14 -4.75 -2.33
C GLU A 272 12.73 -5.32 -2.40
N LEU A 273 12.54 -6.53 -1.88
CA LEU A 273 11.23 -7.11 -1.63
C LEU A 273 10.78 -6.74 -0.23
N GLY A 274 9.53 -6.29 -0.10
CA GLY A 274 8.93 -5.94 1.17
C GLY A 274 8.82 -7.16 2.08
N ALA A 275 9.27 -7.02 3.33
CA ALA A 275 9.07 -8.03 4.37
C ALA A 275 8.31 -7.41 5.56
N GLU A 276 7.47 -8.19 6.21
CA GLU A 276 6.77 -7.73 7.42
C GLU A 276 7.79 -7.24 8.46
N ARG A 277 7.44 -6.15 9.14
CA ARG A 277 8.25 -5.43 10.13
C ARG A 277 9.44 -4.64 9.56
N ALA A 278 9.69 -4.68 8.24
CA ALA A 278 10.66 -3.77 7.65
C ALA A 278 10.25 -2.32 7.92
N GLU A 279 11.23 -1.49 8.25
CA GLU A 279 11.05 -0.09 8.59
C GLU A 279 11.90 0.79 7.67
N TYR A 280 11.31 1.90 7.23
CA TYR A 280 11.95 2.90 6.40
C TYR A 280 11.83 4.25 7.08
N GLU A 281 12.93 4.97 7.15
CA GLU A 281 12.95 6.36 7.57
C GLU A 281 13.28 7.23 6.37
N LEU A 282 12.33 8.09 6.00
CA LEU A 282 12.57 9.12 5.00
C LEU A 282 13.03 10.40 5.72
N PRO A 283 14.00 11.15 5.16
CA PRO A 283 14.57 12.31 5.81
C PRO A 283 13.48 13.35 6.10
N ALA A 284 13.52 13.93 7.30
CA ALA A 284 12.74 15.13 7.59
C ALA A 284 13.39 16.33 6.86
N ARG A 285 12.56 17.31 6.49
CA ARG A 285 13.04 18.58 5.95
C ARG A 285 14.12 19.14 6.84
N ALA A 286 15.32 19.41 6.26
CA ALA A 286 16.27 20.29 6.93
C ALA A 286 15.58 21.65 7.15
N PRO A 287 15.64 22.24 8.35
CA PRO A 287 15.08 23.56 8.56
C PRO A 287 15.70 24.50 7.52
N SER A 288 14.85 25.12 6.67
CA SER A 288 15.31 26.11 5.73
C SER A 288 16.02 27.18 6.55
N ALA A 289 17.33 27.35 6.33
CA ALA A 289 18.04 28.49 6.85
C ALA A 289 17.28 29.73 6.34
N LEU A 290 16.60 30.40 7.25
CA LEU A 290 16.03 31.72 6.97
C LEU A 290 17.23 32.61 6.63
N VAL A 291 17.37 32.96 5.37
CA VAL A 291 18.26 34.01 4.89
C VAL A 291 17.55 35.34 5.01
#